data_469fca748973567ee083ea4d92fbbb00
#
_entry.id   469fca748973567ee083ea4d92fbbb00
#
_cell.length_a   1.000
_cell.length_b   1.000
_cell.length_c   1.000
_cell.angle_alpha   90.00
_cell.angle_beta   90.00
_cell.angle_gamma   90.00
#
_symmetry.space_group_name_H-M   'P 1'
#
loop_
_entity.id
_entity.type
_entity.pdbx_description
1 polymer ?
#
loop_
_entity_poly.entity_id
_entity_poly.type
_entity_poly.pdbx_seq_one_letter_code
_entity_poly.pdbx_strand_id
1 'polypeptide(L)'
;CLVRDQKRLATYAWSGSVEVMVGDVLDASTLDLAFQQVSVVYYLVHSMATPTGDFAELDRQGARNVGDVARRFGVERLIYLGGLGKRYLEQSSHLRSRHEVGDVLRESGVPVTEFRAAVIVGAGSFSFEMIHHLANRLPIMICPRWVVTRTQPIAVEDVLTYLVIAITSLESTGKVIDIGGPEILTYREMMLRVARALGLRRWRSKVPVLTPRLWSYWVRLGTPAPHKPARALLH
;
A
#
# COMPACT_ATOMS: atom_id res chain seq x y z
N CYS A 1 19.18 2.77 2.70
CA CYS A 1 18.01 2.10 2.13
C CYS A 1 18.25 0.58 2.08
N LEU A 2 17.35 -0.23 2.68
CA LEU A 2 17.43 -1.68 2.65
C LEU A 2 16.68 -2.23 1.43
N VAL A 3 17.32 -3.12 0.65
CA VAL A 3 16.74 -3.75 -0.53
C VAL A 3 17.18 -5.20 -0.66
N ARG A 4 16.35 -6.05 -1.26
CA ARG A 4 16.70 -7.44 -1.55
C ARG A 4 17.60 -7.59 -2.78
N ASP A 5 17.48 -6.66 -3.72
CA ASP A 5 18.25 -6.67 -4.98
C ASP A 5 18.64 -5.24 -5.36
N GLN A 6 19.94 -4.95 -5.26
CA GLN A 6 20.50 -3.65 -5.58
C GLN A 6 20.32 -3.24 -7.06
N LYS A 7 20.24 -4.22 -7.97
CA LYS A 7 20.08 -3.94 -9.40
C LYS A 7 18.77 -3.20 -9.70
N ARG A 8 17.74 -3.43 -8.88
CA ARG A 8 16.45 -2.73 -9.02
C ARG A 8 16.53 -1.23 -8.72
N LEU A 9 17.47 -0.81 -7.89
CA LEU A 9 17.65 0.61 -7.56
C LEU A 9 18.43 1.36 -8.66
N ALA A 10 19.27 0.70 -9.41
CA ALA A 10 20.14 1.34 -10.42
C ALA A 10 19.36 2.12 -11.50
N THR A 11 18.08 1.83 -11.67
CA THR A 11 17.20 2.54 -12.62
C THR A 11 16.66 3.86 -12.09
N TYR A 12 16.79 4.13 -10.79
CA TYR A 12 16.26 5.36 -10.18
C TYR A 12 17.35 6.43 -10.08
N ALA A 13 17.04 7.66 -10.52
CA ALA A 13 17.99 8.79 -10.53
C ALA A 13 18.54 9.14 -9.14
N TRP A 14 17.77 8.88 -8.08
CA TRP A 14 18.16 9.12 -6.69
C TRP A 14 19.04 8.02 -6.06
N SER A 15 19.28 6.91 -6.74
CA SER A 15 20.02 5.76 -6.18
C SER A 15 21.43 6.10 -5.71
N GLY A 16 22.09 7.09 -6.34
CA GLY A 16 23.39 7.58 -5.93
C GLY A 16 23.39 8.52 -4.72
N SER A 17 22.21 8.93 -4.25
CA SER A 17 22.07 9.87 -3.12
C SER A 17 21.75 9.16 -1.79
N VAL A 18 21.71 7.82 -1.79
CA VAL A 18 21.37 7.02 -0.61
C VAL A 18 22.37 5.88 -0.42
N GLU A 19 22.66 5.58 0.83
CA GLU A 19 23.39 4.35 1.17
C GLU A 19 22.48 3.14 0.97
N VAL A 20 22.98 2.12 0.27
CA VAL A 20 22.21 0.91 -0.08
C VAL A 20 22.78 -0.28 0.68
N MET A 21 21.95 -0.92 1.48
CA MET A 21 22.21 -2.17 2.17
C MET A 21 21.41 -3.29 1.52
N VAL A 22 22.04 -4.44 1.31
CA VAL A 22 21.35 -5.65 0.80
C VAL A 22 20.92 -6.51 1.96
N GLY A 23 19.63 -6.83 2.05
CA GLY A 23 19.08 -7.69 3.08
C GLY A 23 17.59 -7.99 2.86
N ASP A 24 17.06 -8.93 3.61
CA ASP A 24 15.66 -9.33 3.57
C ASP A 24 15.02 -9.21 4.96
N VAL A 25 13.88 -8.55 5.08
CA VAL A 25 13.14 -8.45 6.35
C VAL A 25 12.72 -9.82 6.90
N LEU A 26 12.67 -10.86 6.07
CA LEU A 26 12.39 -12.23 6.48
C LEU A 26 13.62 -12.93 7.09
N ASP A 27 14.80 -12.40 6.89
CA ASP A 27 16.05 -12.87 7.49
C ASP A 27 16.65 -11.80 8.40
N ALA A 28 16.37 -11.90 9.71
CA ALA A 28 16.81 -10.94 10.70
C ALA A 28 18.33 -10.73 10.76
N SER A 29 19.12 -11.75 10.40
CA SER A 29 20.59 -11.68 10.39
C SER A 29 21.14 -10.68 9.37
N THR A 30 20.39 -10.41 8.32
CA THR A 30 20.75 -9.46 7.26
C THR A 30 20.44 -8.00 7.59
N LEU A 31 19.75 -7.74 8.72
CA LEU A 31 19.26 -6.40 9.07
C LEU A 31 20.26 -5.62 9.93
N ASP A 32 21.13 -6.29 10.67
CA ASP A 32 21.98 -5.68 11.71
C ASP A 32 22.79 -4.49 11.20
N LEU A 33 23.45 -4.63 10.05
CA LEU A 33 24.24 -3.55 9.47
C LEU A 33 23.37 -2.34 9.06
N ALA A 34 22.17 -2.60 8.55
CA ALA A 34 21.26 -1.56 8.09
C ALA A 34 20.63 -0.75 9.24
N PHE A 35 20.70 -1.26 10.48
CA PHE A 35 20.14 -0.60 11.66
C PHE A 35 21.17 0.11 12.53
N GLN A 36 22.48 -0.02 12.21
CA GLN A 36 23.53 0.69 12.93
C GLN A 36 23.39 2.21 12.76
N GLN A 37 23.39 2.96 13.86
CA GLN A 37 23.29 4.42 13.91
C GLN A 37 22.00 4.98 13.27
N VAL A 38 20.92 4.21 13.24
CA VAL A 38 19.63 4.62 12.70
C VAL A 38 18.68 4.99 13.83
N SER A 39 18.20 6.25 13.84
CA SER A 39 17.23 6.74 14.81
C SER A 39 15.78 6.49 14.37
N VAL A 40 15.48 6.56 13.07
CA VAL A 40 14.13 6.44 12.52
C VAL A 40 14.10 5.44 11.37
N VAL A 41 13.14 4.52 11.38
CA VAL A 41 12.96 3.52 10.33
C VAL A 41 11.59 3.70 9.66
N TYR A 42 11.58 3.79 8.35
CA TYR A 42 10.35 3.65 7.55
C TYR A 42 10.13 2.17 7.20
N TYR A 43 9.04 1.60 7.69
CA TYR A 43 8.60 0.26 7.31
C TYR A 43 7.54 0.35 6.19
N LEU A 44 7.98 0.15 4.94
CA LEU A 44 7.13 0.26 3.75
C LEU A 44 7.04 -1.07 2.97
N VAL A 45 7.38 -2.18 3.65
CA VAL A 45 7.41 -3.51 3.04
C VAL A 45 6.04 -4.18 3.09
N HIS A 46 5.72 -4.94 2.05
CA HIS A 46 4.59 -5.86 2.04
C HIS A 46 4.83 -7.02 1.05
N SER A 47 4.22 -8.19 1.32
CA SER A 47 4.49 -9.45 0.62
C SER A 47 3.45 -9.84 -0.42
N MET A 48 2.59 -8.93 -0.89
CA MET A 48 1.50 -9.22 -1.85
C MET A 48 1.94 -9.89 -3.15
N ALA A 49 3.19 -9.75 -3.54
CA ALA A 49 3.74 -10.31 -4.78
C ALA A 49 4.26 -11.75 -4.63
N THR A 50 4.15 -12.36 -3.45
CA THR A 50 4.67 -13.72 -3.22
C THR A 50 3.80 -14.80 -3.86
N PRO A 51 4.40 -15.80 -4.54
CA PRO A 51 3.67 -16.85 -5.22
C PRO A 51 2.91 -17.82 -4.31
N THR A 52 3.33 -17.95 -3.05
CA THR A 52 2.90 -18.99 -2.10
C THR A 52 1.55 -18.75 -1.43
N GLY A 53 0.93 -17.58 -1.60
CA GLY A 53 -0.41 -17.32 -1.05
C GLY A 53 -0.46 -16.95 0.44
N ASP A 54 0.61 -17.19 1.21
CA ASP A 54 0.66 -16.91 2.66
C ASP A 54 1.35 -15.57 2.96
N PHE A 55 0.90 -14.52 2.26
CA PHE A 55 1.49 -13.19 2.41
C PHE A 55 1.30 -12.61 3.82
N ALA A 56 0.23 -12.97 4.52
CA ALA A 56 -0.05 -12.44 5.86
C ALA A 56 0.97 -12.93 6.90
N GLU A 57 1.38 -14.21 6.83
CA GLU A 57 2.43 -14.73 7.71
C GLU A 57 3.78 -14.11 7.40
N LEU A 58 4.12 -13.97 6.12
CA LEU A 58 5.37 -13.31 5.70
C LEU A 58 5.40 -11.84 6.14
N ASP A 59 4.28 -11.12 6.02
CA ASP A 59 4.17 -9.75 6.48
C ASP A 59 4.36 -9.65 8.01
N ARG A 60 3.75 -10.56 8.80
CA ARG A 60 3.95 -10.64 10.26
C ARG A 60 5.39 -10.96 10.63
N GLN A 61 5.99 -11.95 9.97
CA GLN A 61 7.38 -12.35 10.21
C GLN A 61 8.35 -11.18 9.94
N GLY A 62 8.20 -10.51 8.79
CA GLY A 62 9.03 -9.36 8.44
C GLY A 62 8.87 -8.20 9.44
N ALA A 63 7.63 -7.92 9.87
CA ALA A 63 7.36 -6.89 10.88
C ALA A 63 7.99 -7.23 12.23
N ARG A 64 7.90 -8.50 12.67
CA ARG A 64 8.52 -8.97 13.93
C ARG A 64 10.02 -8.83 13.89
N ASN A 65 10.67 -9.32 12.83
CA ASN A 65 12.11 -9.22 12.66
C ASN A 65 12.59 -7.77 12.72
N VAL A 66 11.92 -6.87 11.97
CA VAL A 66 12.26 -5.44 11.95
C VAL A 66 12.03 -4.79 13.32
N GLY A 67 10.93 -5.10 13.99
CA GLY A 67 10.63 -4.60 15.33
C GLY A 67 11.68 -5.01 16.38
N ASP A 68 12.07 -6.30 16.37
CA ASP A 68 13.05 -6.84 17.31
C ASP A 68 14.45 -6.26 17.07
N VAL A 69 14.86 -6.13 15.80
CA VAL A 69 16.14 -5.50 15.44
C VAL A 69 16.11 -4.00 15.80
N ALA A 70 15.03 -3.28 15.48
CA ALA A 70 14.88 -1.87 15.84
C ALA A 70 15.04 -1.64 17.36
N ARG A 71 14.39 -2.47 18.19
CA ARG A 71 14.53 -2.42 19.64
C ARG A 71 15.97 -2.67 20.07
N ARG A 72 16.63 -3.69 19.51
CA ARG A 72 18.00 -4.09 19.85
C ARG A 72 19.03 -2.99 19.54
N PHE A 73 18.83 -2.26 18.44
CA PHE A 73 19.71 -1.15 18.04
C PHE A 73 19.29 0.21 18.59
N GLY A 74 18.26 0.28 19.43
CA GLY A 74 17.83 1.52 20.05
C GLY A 74 17.18 2.52 19.10
N VAL A 75 16.51 2.04 18.06
CA VAL A 75 15.73 2.88 17.15
C VAL A 75 14.67 3.64 17.94
N GLU A 76 14.61 4.95 17.76
CA GLU A 76 13.72 5.83 18.51
C GLU A 76 12.27 5.78 17.99
N ARG A 77 12.09 5.47 16.70
CA ARG A 77 10.77 5.47 16.05
C ARG A 77 10.69 4.60 14.80
N LEU A 78 9.57 3.90 14.67
CA LEU A 78 9.14 3.25 13.44
C LEU A 78 8.02 4.09 12.80
N ILE A 79 8.10 4.33 11.49
CA ILE A 79 7.04 4.99 10.71
C ILE A 79 6.50 3.96 9.72
N TYR A 80 5.21 3.66 9.84
CA TYR A 80 4.54 2.65 9.03
C TYR A 80 3.40 3.24 8.21
N LEU A 81 3.30 2.85 6.93
CA LEU A 81 2.18 3.19 6.06
C LEU A 81 1.28 1.97 5.89
N GLY A 82 0.18 1.97 6.63
CA GLY A 82 -0.83 0.93 6.65
C GLY A 82 -2.02 1.20 5.71
N GLY A 83 -3.05 0.36 5.81
CA GLY A 83 -4.28 0.50 5.05
C GLY A 83 -5.43 1.08 5.88
N LEU A 84 -6.20 1.99 5.29
CA LEU A 84 -7.40 2.56 5.92
C LEU A 84 -8.56 1.56 5.92
N GLY A 85 -9.15 1.31 7.08
CA GLY A 85 -10.34 0.48 7.23
C GLY A 85 -10.70 0.24 8.69
N LYS A 86 -11.97 -0.14 8.94
CA LYS A 86 -12.45 -0.43 10.29
C LYS A 86 -12.11 -1.86 10.67
N ARG A 87 -11.39 -2.07 11.80
CA ARG A 87 -10.91 -3.36 12.29
C ARG A 87 -11.99 -4.45 12.46
N TYR A 88 -13.24 -4.08 12.65
CA TYR A 88 -14.32 -4.99 13.06
C TYR A 88 -15.35 -5.29 11.95
N LEU A 89 -15.14 -4.77 10.74
CA LEU A 89 -15.99 -5.08 9.58
C LEU A 89 -15.34 -6.18 8.73
N GLU A 90 -16.14 -6.85 7.91
CA GLU A 90 -15.63 -7.77 6.88
C GLU A 90 -14.55 -7.06 6.04
N GLN A 91 -13.29 -7.39 6.31
CA GLN A 91 -12.15 -6.81 5.63
C GLN A 91 -11.58 -7.85 4.66
N SER A 92 -11.01 -7.36 3.55
CA SER A 92 -10.18 -8.22 2.72
C SER A 92 -9.00 -8.76 3.53
N SER A 93 -8.54 -9.98 3.18
CA SER A 93 -7.36 -10.59 3.80
C SER A 93 -6.14 -9.65 3.77
N HIS A 94 -6.01 -8.88 2.70
CA HIS A 94 -4.97 -7.87 2.53
C HIS A 94 -5.06 -6.76 3.57
N LEU A 95 -6.23 -6.16 3.79
CA LEU A 95 -6.38 -5.06 4.75
C LEU A 95 -6.17 -5.54 6.19
N ARG A 96 -6.60 -6.76 6.50
CA ARG A 96 -6.35 -7.41 7.78
C ARG A 96 -4.85 -7.57 8.04
N SER A 97 -4.10 -8.12 7.06
CA SER A 97 -2.64 -8.24 7.15
C SER A 97 -1.96 -6.89 7.43
N ARG A 98 -2.42 -5.81 6.77
CA ARG A 98 -1.88 -4.45 7.02
C ARG A 98 -2.11 -3.98 8.46
N HIS A 99 -3.27 -4.26 9.05
CA HIS A 99 -3.53 -3.93 10.45
C HIS A 99 -2.70 -4.80 11.41
N GLU A 100 -2.57 -6.09 11.12
CA GLU A 100 -1.74 -7.03 11.91
C GLU A 100 -0.27 -6.59 11.91
N VAL A 101 0.28 -6.14 10.78
CA VAL A 101 1.63 -5.58 10.70
C VAL A 101 1.81 -4.41 11.66
N GLY A 102 0.86 -3.46 11.68
CA GLY A 102 0.92 -2.34 12.61
C GLY A 102 0.90 -2.78 14.08
N ASP A 103 0.13 -3.83 14.42
CA ASP A 103 0.11 -4.41 15.77
C ASP A 103 1.45 -5.05 16.14
N VAL A 104 1.98 -5.90 15.27
CA VAL A 104 3.26 -6.59 15.47
C VAL A 104 4.41 -5.58 15.62
N LEU A 105 4.45 -4.52 14.81
CA LEU A 105 5.45 -3.47 14.99
C LEU A 105 5.36 -2.82 16.38
N ARG A 106 4.15 -2.55 16.90
CA ARG A 106 3.95 -1.98 18.26
C ARG A 106 4.36 -2.93 19.38
N GLU A 107 4.21 -4.25 19.18
CA GLU A 107 4.66 -5.28 20.14
C GLU A 107 6.17 -5.22 20.40
N SER A 108 6.96 -4.66 19.48
CA SER A 108 8.41 -4.46 19.67
C SER A 108 8.75 -3.53 20.83
N GLY A 109 7.82 -2.67 21.26
CA GLY A 109 8.04 -1.64 22.25
C GLY A 109 8.68 -0.36 21.71
N VAL A 110 9.11 -0.33 20.44
CA VAL A 110 9.56 0.90 19.77
C VAL A 110 8.34 1.74 19.40
N PRO A 111 8.32 3.06 19.64
CA PRO A 111 7.20 3.92 19.27
C PRO A 111 6.90 3.86 17.77
N VAL A 112 5.65 3.53 17.39
CA VAL A 112 5.22 3.41 16.00
C VAL A 112 4.27 4.54 15.63
N THR A 113 4.65 5.35 14.64
CA THR A 113 3.72 6.25 13.95
C THR A 113 3.13 5.49 12.77
N GLU A 114 1.85 5.14 12.83
CA GLU A 114 1.15 4.43 11.76
C GLU A 114 0.22 5.39 11.01
N PHE A 115 0.50 5.65 9.73
CA PHE A 115 -0.45 6.30 8.83
C PHE A 115 -1.28 5.25 8.11
N ARG A 116 -2.60 5.46 8.07
CA ARG A 116 -3.52 4.60 7.33
C ARG A 116 -4.11 5.37 6.16
N ALA A 117 -3.80 4.92 4.96
CA ALA A 117 -4.32 5.49 3.72
C ALA A 117 -5.23 4.49 3.00
N ALA A 118 -6.23 5.01 2.29
CA ALA A 118 -7.06 4.22 1.40
C ALA A 118 -6.37 4.08 0.02
N VAL A 119 -6.92 4.67 -1.03
CA VAL A 119 -6.33 4.64 -2.37
C VAL A 119 -5.35 5.79 -2.51
N ILE A 120 -4.07 5.47 -2.69
CA ILE A 120 -3.04 6.46 -3.00
C ILE A 120 -3.05 6.71 -4.51
N VAL A 121 -3.22 7.98 -4.91
CA VAL A 121 -3.31 8.42 -6.30
C VAL A 121 -1.96 9.00 -6.70
N GLY A 122 -1.32 8.38 -7.68
CA GLY A 122 -0.01 8.83 -8.20
C GLY A 122 0.64 7.79 -9.08
N ALA A 123 1.68 8.17 -9.78
CA ALA A 123 2.46 7.27 -10.63
C ALA A 123 3.06 6.13 -9.81
N GLY A 124 3.00 4.89 -10.33
CA GLY A 124 3.49 3.71 -9.64
C GLY A 124 2.54 3.14 -8.58
N SER A 125 1.42 3.79 -8.28
CA SER A 125 0.38 3.21 -7.43
C SER A 125 -0.41 2.15 -8.17
N PHE A 126 -0.29 0.89 -7.75
CA PHE A 126 -1.00 -0.23 -8.37
C PHE A 126 -2.52 0.00 -8.46
N SER A 127 -3.14 0.48 -7.38
CA SER A 127 -4.59 0.75 -7.34
C SER A 127 -4.99 1.86 -8.31
N PHE A 128 -4.18 2.92 -8.41
CA PHE A 128 -4.45 4.02 -9.33
C PHE A 128 -4.23 3.60 -10.77
N GLU A 129 -3.16 2.87 -11.09
CA GLU A 129 -2.90 2.37 -12.43
C GLU A 129 -4.00 1.41 -12.90
N MET A 130 -4.52 0.56 -12.01
CA MET A 130 -5.67 -0.28 -12.32
C MET A 130 -6.89 0.57 -12.70
N ILE A 131 -7.21 1.61 -11.93
CA ILE A 131 -8.31 2.54 -12.22
C ILE A 131 -8.07 3.26 -13.55
N HIS A 132 -6.86 3.74 -13.79
CA HIS A 132 -6.47 4.42 -15.01
C HIS A 132 -6.63 3.51 -16.24
N HIS A 133 -6.14 2.28 -16.18
CA HIS A 133 -6.29 1.32 -17.27
C HIS A 133 -7.75 0.95 -17.54
N LEU A 134 -8.55 0.72 -16.50
CA LEU A 134 -9.98 0.46 -16.64
C LEU A 134 -10.70 1.66 -17.28
N ALA A 135 -10.42 2.88 -16.83
CA ALA A 135 -11.00 4.09 -17.38
C ALA A 135 -10.62 4.30 -18.85
N ASN A 136 -9.39 3.98 -19.22
CA ASN A 136 -8.89 4.15 -20.59
C ASN A 136 -9.43 3.11 -21.58
N ARG A 137 -9.50 1.84 -21.19
CA ARG A 137 -9.84 0.73 -22.09
C ARG A 137 -11.33 0.43 -22.20
N LEU A 138 -12.14 0.78 -21.20
CA LEU A 138 -13.54 0.40 -21.16
C LEU A 138 -14.46 1.52 -21.66
N PRO A 139 -14.98 1.45 -22.90
CA PRO A 139 -15.93 2.45 -23.42
C PRO A 139 -17.25 2.42 -22.65
N ILE A 140 -17.66 1.25 -22.16
CA ILE A 140 -18.83 1.04 -21.31
C ILE A 140 -18.34 0.52 -19.94
N MET A 141 -18.55 1.32 -18.89
CA MET A 141 -18.21 0.89 -17.53
C MET A 141 -19.30 -0.04 -17.00
N ILE A 142 -19.03 -1.33 -17.09
CA ILE A 142 -19.83 -2.37 -16.42
C ILE A 142 -19.40 -2.39 -14.95
N CYS A 143 -20.29 -1.96 -14.07
CA CYS A 143 -19.94 -1.69 -12.69
C CYS A 143 -20.40 -2.81 -11.74
N PRO A 144 -19.51 -3.65 -11.18
CA PRO A 144 -19.86 -4.57 -10.10
C PRO A 144 -20.22 -3.80 -8.81
N ARG A 145 -20.82 -4.50 -7.84
CA ARG A 145 -21.33 -3.86 -6.60
C ARG A 145 -20.27 -3.08 -5.82
N TRP A 146 -19.04 -3.52 -5.81
CA TRP A 146 -17.97 -2.85 -5.05
C TRP A 146 -17.59 -1.47 -5.58
N VAL A 147 -17.91 -1.10 -6.81
CA VAL A 147 -17.58 0.26 -7.32
C VAL A 147 -18.38 1.37 -6.67
N VAL A 148 -19.45 1.04 -5.91
CA VAL A 148 -20.17 2.01 -5.07
C VAL A 148 -19.59 2.14 -3.67
N THR A 149 -18.59 1.33 -3.32
CA THR A 149 -17.87 1.46 -2.06
C THR A 149 -17.21 2.82 -2.00
N ARG A 150 -17.42 3.50 -0.88
CA ARG A 150 -16.80 4.79 -0.59
C ARG A 150 -15.35 4.60 -0.17
N THR A 151 -14.48 5.46 -0.66
CA THR A 151 -13.08 5.55 -0.29
C THR A 151 -12.68 7.01 -0.23
N GLN A 152 -11.59 7.32 0.46
CA GLN A 152 -11.05 8.67 0.54
C GLN A 152 -9.66 8.66 -0.09
N PRO A 153 -9.56 8.88 -1.43
CA PRO A 153 -8.28 8.86 -2.12
C PRO A 153 -7.40 10.01 -1.63
N ILE A 154 -6.09 9.78 -1.63
CA ILE A 154 -5.08 10.76 -1.25
C ILE A 154 -3.99 10.82 -2.32
N ALA A 155 -3.48 12.01 -2.64
CA ALA A 155 -2.36 12.17 -3.55
C ALA A 155 -1.07 11.59 -2.94
N VAL A 156 -0.20 11.01 -3.77
CA VAL A 156 1.07 10.46 -3.30
C VAL A 156 1.96 11.55 -2.69
N GLU A 157 1.90 12.76 -3.21
CA GLU A 157 2.63 13.93 -2.70
C GLU A 157 2.22 14.28 -1.27
N ASP A 158 0.91 14.19 -0.96
CA ASP A 158 0.40 14.42 0.40
C ASP A 158 0.88 13.30 1.34
N VAL A 159 0.85 12.04 0.89
CA VAL A 159 1.39 10.91 1.69
C VAL A 159 2.87 11.12 2.00
N LEU A 160 3.67 11.51 1.00
CA LEU A 160 5.09 11.81 1.18
C LEU A 160 5.29 12.95 2.19
N THR A 161 4.46 13.99 2.12
CA THR A 161 4.47 15.11 3.08
C THR A 161 4.22 14.62 4.50
N TYR A 162 3.19 13.77 4.74
CA TYR A 162 2.95 13.19 6.05
C TYR A 162 4.13 12.35 6.54
N LEU A 163 4.71 11.52 5.67
CA LEU A 163 5.87 10.69 6.01
C LEU A 163 7.08 11.54 6.41
N VAL A 164 7.38 12.62 5.67
CA VAL A 164 8.50 13.54 5.96
C VAL A 164 8.27 14.28 7.29
N ILE A 165 7.07 14.84 7.48
CA ILE A 165 6.74 15.57 8.72
C ILE A 165 6.82 14.65 9.95
N ALA A 166 6.48 13.38 9.80
CA ALA A 166 6.53 12.41 10.89
C ALA A 166 7.93 12.25 11.52
N ILE A 167 9.00 12.54 10.79
CA ILE A 167 10.38 12.47 11.34
C ILE A 167 10.55 13.42 12.54
N THR A 168 10.00 14.61 12.43
CA THR A 168 10.19 15.69 13.43
C THR A 168 8.99 15.89 14.33
N SER A 169 7.81 15.39 13.95
CA SER A 169 6.58 15.56 14.72
C SER A 169 6.54 14.62 15.93
N LEU A 170 6.80 15.18 17.12
CA LEU A 170 6.62 14.46 18.38
C LEU A 170 5.16 14.07 18.63
N GLU A 171 4.21 14.88 18.15
CA GLU A 171 2.78 14.63 18.32
C GLU A 171 2.30 13.37 17.58
N SER A 172 2.97 12.97 16.50
CA SER A 172 2.64 11.75 15.75
C SER A 172 3.22 10.47 16.36
N THR A 173 4.14 10.61 17.33
CA THR A 173 4.85 9.47 17.92
C THR A 173 3.90 8.53 18.66
N GLY A 174 3.96 7.24 18.33
CA GLY A 174 3.12 6.22 18.96
C GLY A 174 1.65 6.26 18.55
N LYS A 175 1.27 7.07 17.55
CA LYS A 175 -0.13 7.25 17.13
C LYS A 175 -0.45 6.52 15.85
N VAL A 176 -1.73 6.13 15.75
CA VAL A 176 -2.37 5.67 14.52
C VAL A 176 -3.19 6.81 13.97
N ILE A 177 -2.90 7.24 12.73
CA ILE A 177 -3.46 8.43 12.11
C ILE A 177 -4.04 8.03 10.75
N ASP A 178 -5.35 8.20 10.60
CA ASP A 178 -6.02 8.02 9.31
C ASP A 178 -5.76 9.26 8.44
N ILE A 179 -5.22 9.05 7.23
CA ILE A 179 -4.93 10.10 6.26
C ILE A 179 -5.75 9.91 4.98
N GLY A 180 -6.20 11.01 4.40
CA GLY A 180 -7.02 11.02 3.20
C GLY A 180 -7.04 12.39 2.54
N GLY A 181 -7.39 12.42 1.26
CA GLY A 181 -7.64 13.66 0.54
C GLY A 181 -8.94 14.33 0.99
N PRO A 182 -9.29 15.48 0.40
CA PRO A 182 -10.40 16.32 0.86
C PRO A 182 -11.79 15.74 0.58
N GLU A 183 -11.89 14.73 -0.30
CA GLU A 183 -13.18 14.22 -0.75
C GLU A 183 -13.33 12.70 -0.53
N ILE A 184 -14.52 12.30 -0.12
CA ILE A 184 -14.93 10.90 -0.11
C ILE A 184 -15.62 10.57 -1.43
N LEU A 185 -15.06 9.64 -2.19
CA LEU A 185 -15.54 9.24 -3.51
C LEU A 185 -15.85 7.74 -3.55
N THR A 186 -16.74 7.35 -4.46
CA THR A 186 -16.86 5.95 -4.84
C THR A 186 -15.79 5.60 -5.89
N TYR A 187 -15.42 4.33 -6.00
CA TYR A 187 -14.53 3.88 -7.08
C TYR A 187 -15.06 4.27 -8.47
N ARG A 188 -16.39 4.25 -8.64
CA ARG A 188 -17.03 4.72 -9.87
C ARG A 188 -16.75 6.19 -10.15
N GLU A 189 -16.87 7.04 -9.14
CA GLU A 189 -16.58 8.48 -9.29
C GLU A 189 -15.12 8.73 -9.61
N MET A 190 -14.22 7.99 -8.97
CA MET A 190 -12.78 8.04 -9.30
C MET A 190 -12.53 7.67 -10.76
N MET A 191 -13.06 6.54 -11.24
CA MET A 191 -12.91 6.12 -12.65
C MET A 191 -13.47 7.15 -13.62
N LEU A 192 -14.61 7.77 -13.30
CA LEU A 192 -15.19 8.83 -14.13
C LEU A 192 -14.35 10.11 -14.14
N ARG A 193 -13.74 10.47 -13.01
CA ARG A 193 -12.82 11.62 -12.93
C ARG A 193 -11.56 11.36 -13.76
N VAL A 194 -10.97 10.17 -13.63
CA VAL A 194 -9.82 9.77 -14.44
C VAL A 194 -10.17 9.79 -15.94
N ALA A 195 -11.31 9.23 -16.34
CA ALA A 195 -11.75 9.26 -17.72
C ALA A 195 -11.91 10.70 -18.25
N ARG A 196 -12.49 11.61 -17.47
CA ARG A 196 -12.61 13.03 -17.83
C ARG A 196 -11.24 13.70 -17.97
N ALA A 197 -10.32 13.45 -17.04
CA ALA A 197 -8.97 13.99 -17.12
C ALA A 197 -8.20 13.53 -18.37
N LEU A 198 -8.51 12.30 -18.85
CA LEU A 198 -8.00 11.76 -20.11
C LEU A 198 -8.74 12.25 -21.36
N GLY A 199 -9.73 13.15 -21.23
CA GLY A 199 -10.56 13.61 -22.36
C GLY A 199 -11.54 12.56 -22.90
N LEU A 200 -11.78 11.47 -22.17
CA LEU A 200 -12.57 10.34 -22.63
C LEU A 200 -14.05 10.46 -22.20
N ARG A 201 -14.95 10.33 -23.18
CA ARG A 201 -16.39 10.19 -22.88
C ARG A 201 -16.70 8.72 -22.63
N ARG A 202 -17.25 8.40 -21.42
CA ARG A 202 -17.60 7.03 -21.04
C ARG A 202 -19.11 6.90 -20.78
N TRP A 203 -19.72 5.87 -21.37
CA TRP A 203 -21.12 5.54 -21.20
C TRP A 203 -21.32 4.69 -19.94
N ARG A 204 -22.42 4.91 -19.25
CA ARG A 204 -22.78 4.16 -18.04
C ARG A 204 -23.75 3.06 -18.41
N SER A 205 -23.46 1.82 -18.08
CA SER A 205 -24.43 0.73 -18.10
C SER A 205 -24.53 0.13 -16.70
N LYS A 206 -25.75 0.08 -16.16
CA LYS A 206 -26.04 -0.68 -14.94
C LYS A 206 -26.28 -2.12 -15.36
N VAL A 207 -25.32 -3.01 -15.15
CA VAL A 207 -25.54 -4.45 -15.33
C VAL A 207 -25.79 -5.05 -13.95
N PRO A 208 -26.99 -5.64 -13.72
CA PRO A 208 -27.41 -6.05 -12.38
C PRO A 208 -26.65 -7.22 -11.78
N VAL A 209 -25.92 -8.00 -12.55
CA VAL A 209 -25.23 -9.21 -12.04
C VAL A 209 -23.95 -9.46 -12.83
N LEU A 210 -22.78 -9.17 -12.22
CA LEU A 210 -21.53 -9.77 -12.64
C LEU A 210 -21.03 -10.67 -11.53
N THR A 211 -20.93 -11.97 -11.83
CA THR A 211 -20.31 -12.92 -10.94
C THR A 211 -18.82 -12.60 -10.76
N PRO A 212 -18.18 -12.90 -9.63
CA PRO A 212 -16.73 -12.68 -9.41
C PRO A 212 -15.85 -13.28 -10.51
N ARG A 213 -16.31 -14.38 -11.16
CA ARG A 213 -15.60 -15.04 -12.28
C ARG A 213 -15.59 -14.18 -13.57
N LEU A 214 -16.71 -13.55 -13.91
CA LEU A 214 -16.79 -12.64 -15.06
C LEU A 214 -15.94 -11.39 -14.83
N TRP A 215 -15.85 -10.91 -13.59
CA TRP A 215 -15.03 -9.79 -13.21
C TRP A 215 -13.52 -10.08 -13.36
N SER A 216 -13.05 -11.25 -12.92
CA SER A 216 -11.64 -11.61 -13.11
C SER A 216 -11.24 -11.69 -14.60
N TYR A 217 -12.17 -12.09 -15.46
CA TYR A 217 -11.99 -12.05 -16.93
C TYR A 217 -11.91 -10.61 -17.45
N TRP A 218 -12.72 -9.72 -16.91
CA TRP A 218 -12.77 -8.31 -17.28
C TRP A 218 -11.49 -7.56 -16.88
N VAL A 219 -11.00 -7.77 -15.67
CA VAL A 219 -9.70 -7.23 -15.21
C VAL A 219 -8.57 -7.77 -16.09
N ARG A 220 -8.63 -9.03 -16.48
CA ARG A 220 -7.64 -9.67 -17.36
C ARG A 220 -7.59 -9.05 -18.77
N LEU A 221 -8.73 -8.66 -19.30
CA LEU A 221 -8.82 -7.96 -20.59
C LEU A 221 -8.43 -6.48 -20.50
N GLY A 222 -8.64 -5.86 -19.34
CA GLY A 222 -8.47 -4.42 -19.12
C GLY A 222 -7.09 -4.00 -18.60
N THR A 223 -6.33 -4.88 -17.94
CA THR A 223 -5.07 -4.49 -17.29
C THR A 223 -3.92 -5.42 -17.65
N PRO A 224 -2.72 -4.89 -17.95
CA PRO A 224 -1.50 -5.69 -18.09
C PRO A 224 -0.93 -6.15 -16.74
N ALA A 225 -1.64 -5.88 -15.64
CA ALA A 225 -1.18 -6.17 -14.29
C ALA A 225 -1.11 -7.68 -14.00
N PRO A 226 -0.12 -8.16 -13.24
CA PRO A 226 -0.06 -9.54 -12.81
C PRO A 226 -1.31 -9.90 -12.00
N HIS A 227 -1.95 -11.01 -12.35
CA HIS A 227 -3.31 -11.38 -11.91
C HIS A 227 -3.48 -11.60 -10.41
N LYS A 228 -2.41 -11.89 -9.67
CA LYS A 228 -2.44 -12.23 -8.24
C LYS A 228 -2.76 -11.03 -7.32
N PRO A 229 -2.12 -9.85 -7.46
CA PRO A 229 -2.43 -8.70 -6.61
C PRO A 229 -3.83 -8.13 -6.83
N ALA A 230 -4.33 -8.14 -8.08
CA ALA A 230 -5.67 -7.63 -8.39
C ALA A 230 -6.79 -8.45 -7.72
N ARG A 231 -6.57 -9.76 -7.52
CA ARG A 231 -7.54 -10.65 -6.88
C ARG A 231 -7.59 -10.46 -5.36
N ALA A 232 -6.47 -10.13 -4.73
CA ALA A 232 -6.37 -9.91 -3.27
C ALA A 232 -7.03 -8.58 -2.81
N LEU A 233 -7.16 -7.60 -3.71
CA LEU A 233 -7.82 -6.32 -3.43
C LEU A 233 -9.35 -6.37 -3.56
N LEU A 234 -9.91 -7.47 -4.12
CA LEU A 234 -11.33 -7.59 -4.47
C LEU A 234 -12.13 -8.52 -3.54
N HIS A 235 -11.46 -9.14 -2.59
CA HIS A 235 -12.01 -9.95 -1.52
C HIS A 235 -11.66 -9.31 -0.17
#